data_e695e404a5b28cf4bb904e996aeb3b81
#
_entry.id   e695e404a5b28cf4bb904e996aeb3b81
#
_cell.length_a   1.000
_cell.length_b   1.000
_cell.length_c   1.000
_cell.angle_alpha   90.00
_cell.angle_beta   90.00
_cell.angle_gamma   90.00
#
_symmetry.space_group_name_H-M   'P 1'
#
loop_
_entity.id
_entity.type
_entity.pdbx_description
1 polymer ?
#
loop_
_entity_poly.entity_id
_entity_poly.type
_entity_poly.pdbx_seq_one_letter_code
_entity_poly.pdbx_strand_id
1 'polypeptide(L)'
;MDPTSLGLVVKPPKARVVRRRIITICIYAASWLLLVLLSPLWIPLGILIGLARRRSFVLLRLLLFGCFYLGFELMALVLIAGVFLLYRADARASALYRLQAWWATINLKVAQRLLGLEIVVEGAENAVPGPSILLIRHASILDTLLPCVFVQRPYGLRVRYVLKQELLFDPCIDLVGNALPNYFVDRTGDTPKELEGLRALVSNIGTDSVLIFPEGTRFSDEKRRRALEKLKSQGSPLCDSAHALTRVLPPKPGGVLTLLDALPGIDCVFFAHTGLESFAKIKDLLSGEVVGSKVRIRLWRVSSQEIPAE
;
A
#
# COMPACT_ATOMS: atom_id res chain seq x y z
N MET A 1 24.57 -0.35 -3.69
CA MET A 1 24.52 0.66 -4.77
C MET A 1 23.13 1.25 -4.79
N ASP A 2 23.00 2.56 -4.80
CA ASP A 2 21.71 3.27 -4.95
C ASP A 2 21.14 2.93 -6.34
N PRO A 3 19.87 2.46 -6.49
CA PRO A 3 19.24 2.21 -7.80
C PRO A 3 19.32 3.40 -8.75
N THR A 4 19.57 4.58 -8.20
CA THR A 4 19.76 5.82 -8.95
C THR A 4 21.13 5.96 -9.62
N SER A 5 22.10 5.09 -9.31
CA SER A 5 23.41 5.12 -9.95
C SER A 5 23.42 4.50 -11.36
N LEU A 6 22.34 3.79 -11.74
CA LEU A 6 22.21 3.14 -13.04
C LEU A 6 21.65 4.05 -14.16
N GLY A 7 21.37 5.33 -13.88
CA GLY A 7 20.94 6.29 -14.91
C GLY A 7 19.54 6.07 -15.50
N LEU A 8 18.81 5.05 -15.03
CA LEU A 8 17.59 4.52 -15.64
C LEU A 8 16.30 5.22 -15.19
N VAL A 9 16.33 5.91 -14.05
CA VAL A 9 15.18 6.68 -13.56
C VAL A 9 15.49 8.17 -13.70
N VAL A 10 14.87 8.84 -14.64
CA VAL A 10 14.95 10.31 -14.75
C VAL A 10 14.31 10.89 -13.48
N LYS A 11 15.16 11.27 -12.52
CA LYS A 11 14.66 11.96 -11.32
C LYS A 11 14.06 13.30 -11.75
N PRO A 12 12.85 13.63 -11.28
CA PRO A 12 12.28 14.95 -11.54
C PRO A 12 13.22 16.03 -10.98
N PRO A 13 13.23 17.25 -11.59
CA PRO A 13 14.05 18.36 -11.12
C PRO A 13 13.87 18.57 -9.61
N LYS A 14 14.98 18.74 -8.87
CA LYS A 14 14.96 18.94 -7.40
C LYS A 14 13.95 20.01 -6.96
N ALA A 15 13.88 21.11 -7.71
CA ALA A 15 12.92 22.20 -7.45
C ALA A 15 11.45 21.72 -7.51
N ARG A 16 11.10 20.82 -8.44
CA ARG A 16 9.75 20.23 -8.55
C ARG A 16 9.43 19.36 -7.34
N VAL A 17 10.40 18.54 -6.89
CA VAL A 17 10.23 17.70 -5.71
C VAL A 17 10.04 18.54 -4.45
N VAL A 18 10.89 19.53 -4.22
CA VAL A 18 10.80 20.43 -3.06
C VAL A 18 9.47 21.19 -3.07
N ARG A 19 9.06 21.76 -4.22
CA ARG A 19 7.77 22.44 -4.33
C ARG A 19 6.59 21.52 -4.00
N ARG A 20 6.58 20.28 -4.52
CA ARG A 20 5.54 19.29 -4.20
C ARG A 20 5.48 19.07 -2.69
N ARG A 21 6.61 18.76 -2.04
CA ARG A 21 6.70 18.50 -0.60
C ARG A 21 6.19 19.67 0.24
N ILE A 22 6.60 20.89 -0.07
CA ILE A 22 6.10 22.08 0.64
C ILE A 22 4.59 22.18 0.49
N ILE A 23 4.06 22.08 -0.74
CA ILE A 23 2.63 22.20 -1.00
C ILE A 23 1.85 21.10 -0.23
N THR A 24 2.29 19.84 -0.31
CA THR A 24 1.58 18.74 0.34
C THR A 24 1.63 18.86 1.86
N ILE A 25 2.76 19.22 2.46
CA ILE A 25 2.87 19.46 3.90
C ILE A 25 1.95 20.61 4.33
N CYS A 26 1.92 21.73 3.59
CA CYS A 26 1.00 22.84 3.89
C CYS A 26 -0.48 22.41 3.78
N ILE A 27 -0.84 21.62 2.77
CA ILE A 27 -2.21 21.08 2.64
C ILE A 27 -2.58 20.21 3.84
N TYR A 28 -1.70 19.29 4.26
CA TYR A 28 -1.94 18.42 5.41
C TYR A 28 -2.08 19.22 6.70
N ALA A 29 -1.18 20.20 6.93
CA ALA A 29 -1.23 21.08 8.10
C ALA A 29 -2.50 21.93 8.13
N ALA A 30 -2.86 22.57 7.01
CA ALA A 30 -4.07 23.37 6.89
C ALA A 30 -5.34 22.52 7.07
N SER A 31 -5.39 21.33 6.48
CA SER A 31 -6.51 20.41 6.62
C SER A 31 -6.68 19.93 8.05
N TRP A 32 -5.58 19.58 8.74
CA TRP A 32 -5.62 19.19 10.14
C TRP A 32 -6.09 20.33 11.03
N LEU A 33 -5.52 21.53 10.85
CA LEU A 33 -5.90 22.72 11.62
C LEU A 33 -7.39 23.04 11.42
N LEU A 34 -7.87 22.97 10.17
CA LEU A 34 -9.28 23.19 9.85
C LEU A 34 -10.19 22.17 10.55
N LEU A 35 -9.83 20.87 10.53
CA LEU A 35 -10.60 19.84 11.23
C LEU A 35 -10.62 20.07 12.73
N VAL A 36 -9.49 20.46 13.34
CA VAL A 36 -9.42 20.76 14.77
C VAL A 36 -10.24 22.00 15.13
N LEU A 37 -10.09 23.11 14.38
CA LEU A 37 -10.83 24.35 14.63
C LEU A 37 -12.34 24.19 14.46
N LEU A 38 -12.76 23.38 13.49
CA LEU A 38 -14.17 23.11 13.24
C LEU A 38 -14.74 21.97 14.10
N SER A 39 -13.93 21.35 14.96
CA SER A 39 -14.39 20.22 15.80
C SER A 39 -15.58 20.54 16.70
N PRO A 40 -15.73 21.76 17.28
CA PRO A 40 -16.94 22.11 18.03
C PRO A 40 -18.23 22.10 17.20
N LEU A 41 -18.14 22.20 15.88
CA LEU A 41 -19.27 22.15 14.96
C LEU A 41 -19.55 20.73 14.46
N TRP A 42 -18.55 20.04 13.90
CA TRP A 42 -18.77 18.75 13.28
C TRP A 42 -18.93 17.59 14.27
N ILE A 43 -18.41 17.70 15.51
CA ILE A 43 -18.61 16.65 16.52
C ILE A 43 -20.10 16.57 16.94
N PRO A 44 -20.74 17.66 17.40
CA PRO A 44 -22.17 17.61 17.72
C PRO A 44 -23.04 17.24 16.51
N LEU A 45 -22.73 17.79 15.33
CA LEU A 45 -23.45 17.46 14.10
C LEU A 45 -23.32 15.98 13.76
N GLY A 46 -22.13 15.41 13.87
CA GLY A 46 -21.87 13.97 13.64
C GLY A 46 -22.63 13.09 14.63
N ILE A 47 -22.76 13.51 15.89
CA ILE A 47 -23.57 12.83 16.91
C ILE A 47 -25.06 12.89 16.52
N LEU A 48 -25.57 14.07 16.19
CA LEU A 48 -26.97 14.25 15.79
C LEU A 48 -27.36 13.41 14.56
N ILE A 49 -26.49 13.42 13.53
CA ILE A 49 -26.66 12.59 12.32
C ILE A 49 -26.65 11.10 12.68
N GLY A 50 -25.74 10.68 13.55
CA GLY A 50 -25.64 9.30 14.02
C GLY A 50 -26.91 8.83 14.72
N LEU A 51 -27.42 9.66 15.61
CA LEU A 51 -28.71 9.40 16.35
C LEU A 51 -29.88 9.37 15.38
N ALA A 52 -30.01 10.37 14.50
CA ALA A 52 -31.12 10.48 13.56
C ALA A 52 -31.19 9.31 12.57
N ARG A 53 -30.04 8.85 12.11
CA ARG A 53 -29.95 7.75 11.13
C ARG A 53 -29.93 6.36 11.78
N ARG A 54 -29.91 6.27 13.11
CA ARG A 54 -29.72 5.02 13.86
C ARG A 54 -28.55 4.16 13.35
N ARG A 55 -27.55 4.81 12.79
CA ARG A 55 -26.35 4.17 12.23
C ARG A 55 -25.19 4.33 13.21
N SER A 56 -24.19 3.48 13.09
CA SER A 56 -23.01 3.32 13.94
C SER A 56 -22.05 4.53 13.97
N PHE A 57 -22.58 5.78 13.89
CA PHE A 57 -21.82 7.04 13.95
C PHE A 57 -20.67 7.10 12.91
N VAL A 58 -20.89 6.52 11.72
CA VAL A 58 -19.87 6.36 10.68
C VAL A 58 -19.15 7.66 10.35
N LEU A 59 -19.91 8.73 10.07
CA LEU A 59 -19.34 10.03 9.72
C LEU A 59 -18.44 10.56 10.84
N LEU A 60 -18.90 10.49 12.10
CA LEU A 60 -18.11 10.92 13.25
C LEU A 60 -16.81 10.11 13.38
N ARG A 61 -16.89 8.78 13.25
CA ARG A 61 -15.74 7.87 13.33
C ARG A 61 -14.71 8.16 12.23
N LEU A 62 -15.17 8.41 10.99
CA LEU A 62 -14.32 8.76 9.88
C LEU A 62 -13.65 10.13 10.03
N LEU A 63 -14.39 11.14 10.53
CA LEU A 63 -13.81 12.45 10.81
C LEU A 63 -12.79 12.41 11.96
N LEU A 64 -13.08 11.65 13.02
CA LEU A 64 -12.13 11.40 14.10
C LEU A 64 -10.86 10.69 13.59
N PHE A 65 -11.02 9.66 12.74
CA PHE A 65 -9.89 8.99 12.12
C PHE A 65 -9.10 9.94 11.22
N GLY A 66 -9.77 10.75 10.39
CA GLY A 66 -9.12 11.73 9.53
C GLY A 66 -8.34 12.79 10.32
N CYS A 67 -8.91 13.30 11.41
CA CYS A 67 -8.24 14.23 12.30
C CYS A 67 -7.00 13.61 12.95
N PHE A 68 -7.12 12.38 13.45
CA PHE A 68 -5.99 11.62 13.97
C PHE A 68 -4.93 11.40 12.90
N TYR A 69 -5.32 10.89 11.73
CA TYR A 69 -4.40 10.57 10.63
C TYR A 69 -3.55 11.79 10.23
N LEU A 70 -4.20 12.94 9.97
CA LEU A 70 -3.48 14.15 9.57
C LEU A 70 -2.52 14.66 10.66
N GLY A 71 -2.94 14.66 11.93
CA GLY A 71 -2.07 15.05 13.03
C GLY A 71 -0.91 14.07 13.23
N PHE A 72 -1.17 12.79 13.04
CA PHE A 72 -0.16 11.74 13.13
C PHE A 72 0.85 11.81 11.99
N GLU A 73 0.41 12.18 10.76
CA GLU A 73 1.27 12.48 9.62
C GLU A 73 2.22 13.64 9.92
N LEU A 74 1.72 14.75 10.47
CA LEU A 74 2.55 15.90 10.84
C LEU A 74 3.58 15.53 11.92
N MET A 75 3.19 14.73 12.90
CA MET A 75 4.12 14.19 13.90
C MET A 75 5.16 13.26 13.25
N ALA A 76 4.74 12.39 12.35
CA ALA A 76 5.64 11.48 11.63
C ALA A 76 6.68 12.24 10.80
N LEU A 77 6.33 13.39 10.19
CA LEU A 77 7.29 14.26 9.51
C LEU A 77 8.40 14.77 10.44
N VAL A 78 8.05 15.13 11.67
CA VAL A 78 9.05 15.54 12.69
C VAL A 78 9.96 14.37 13.03
N LEU A 79 9.40 13.16 13.22
CA LEU A 79 10.19 11.96 13.49
C LEU A 79 11.10 11.58 12.32
N ILE A 80 10.60 11.68 11.06
CA ILE A 80 11.39 11.48 9.86
C ILE A 80 12.55 12.47 9.82
N ALA A 81 12.31 13.76 10.07
CA ALA A 81 13.37 14.76 10.14
C ALA A 81 14.40 14.42 11.21
N GLY A 82 13.95 13.96 12.39
CA GLY A 82 14.82 13.46 13.47
C GLY A 82 15.70 12.29 13.00
N VAL A 83 15.13 11.33 12.25
CA VAL A 83 15.91 10.21 11.69
C VAL A 83 16.98 10.71 10.72
N PHE A 84 16.66 11.68 9.86
CA PHE A 84 17.65 12.25 8.92
C PHE A 84 18.77 13.02 9.60
N LEU A 85 18.47 13.67 10.75
CA LEU A 85 19.45 14.46 11.52
C LEU A 85 20.33 13.58 12.43
N LEU A 86 19.76 12.56 13.07
CA LEU A 86 20.42 11.81 14.14
C LEU A 86 21.12 10.54 13.64
N TYR A 87 20.64 9.94 12.52
CA TYR A 87 21.20 8.68 12.03
C TYR A 87 22.12 8.90 10.82
N ARG A 88 23.28 8.23 10.85
CA ARG A 88 24.20 8.16 9.71
C ARG A 88 23.57 7.34 8.57
N ALA A 89 24.12 7.46 7.35
CA ALA A 89 23.53 6.88 6.16
C ALA A 89 23.33 5.35 6.24
N ASP A 90 24.25 4.64 6.86
CA ASP A 90 24.24 3.18 7.07
C ASP A 90 23.09 2.72 7.99
N ALA A 91 22.83 3.46 9.08
CA ALA A 91 21.80 3.15 10.05
C ALA A 91 20.40 3.73 9.69
N ARG A 92 20.38 4.73 8.81
CA ARG A 92 19.14 5.47 8.45
C ARG A 92 18.06 4.59 7.86
N ALA A 93 18.40 3.73 6.91
CA ALA A 93 17.45 2.82 6.28
C ALA A 93 16.75 1.93 7.32
N SER A 94 17.50 1.33 8.25
CA SER A 94 16.93 0.51 9.33
C SER A 94 16.03 1.32 10.27
N ALA A 95 16.37 2.57 10.56
CA ALA A 95 15.55 3.46 11.38
C ALA A 95 14.22 3.81 10.65
N LEU A 96 14.29 4.10 9.34
CA LEU A 96 13.11 4.40 8.53
C LEU A 96 12.19 3.19 8.38
N TYR A 97 12.71 1.97 8.18
CA TYR A 97 11.89 0.75 8.18
C TYR A 97 11.16 0.53 9.51
N ARG A 98 11.82 0.75 10.65
CA ARG A 98 11.18 0.66 11.97
C ARG A 98 10.11 1.73 12.15
N LEU A 99 10.40 2.98 11.74
CA LEU A 99 9.43 4.08 11.80
C LEU A 99 8.21 3.80 10.91
N GLN A 100 8.41 3.32 9.68
CA GLN A 100 7.34 2.92 8.76
C GLN A 100 6.45 1.83 9.37
N ALA A 101 7.04 0.77 9.93
CA ALA A 101 6.29 -0.32 10.54
C ALA A 101 5.51 0.14 11.79
N TRP A 102 6.10 1.00 12.60
CA TRP A 102 5.44 1.62 13.75
C TRP A 102 4.28 2.52 13.31
N TRP A 103 4.51 3.41 12.34
CA TRP A 103 3.51 4.30 11.78
C TRP A 103 2.31 3.51 11.21
N ALA A 104 2.56 2.50 10.39
CA ALA A 104 1.51 1.65 9.83
C ALA A 104 0.71 0.93 10.92
N THR A 105 1.39 0.43 11.96
CA THR A 105 0.74 -0.27 13.07
C THR A 105 -0.17 0.63 13.88
N ILE A 106 0.24 1.86 14.17
CA ILE A 106 -0.58 2.80 14.95
C ILE A 106 -1.81 3.21 14.13
N ASN A 107 -1.63 3.54 12.84
CA ASN A 107 -2.76 3.86 11.95
C ASN A 107 -3.77 2.72 11.90
N LEU A 108 -3.32 1.47 11.72
CA LEU A 108 -4.22 0.32 11.69
C LEU A 108 -4.92 0.09 13.03
N LYS A 109 -4.21 0.21 14.16
CA LYS A 109 -4.80 0.07 15.50
C LYS A 109 -5.86 1.13 15.79
N VAL A 110 -5.64 2.38 15.37
CA VAL A 110 -6.63 3.44 15.54
C VAL A 110 -7.83 3.21 14.62
N ALA A 111 -7.60 2.80 13.37
CA ALA A 111 -8.69 2.39 12.48
C ALA A 111 -9.51 1.23 13.08
N GLN A 112 -8.86 0.20 13.62
CA GLN A 112 -9.53 -0.91 14.30
C GLN A 112 -10.40 -0.43 15.46
N ARG A 113 -9.87 0.43 16.33
CA ARG A 113 -10.63 0.93 17.50
C ARG A 113 -11.80 1.82 17.09
N LEU A 114 -11.57 2.76 16.17
CA LEU A 114 -12.60 3.72 15.76
C LEU A 114 -13.68 3.06 14.89
N LEU A 115 -13.31 2.13 14.02
CA LEU A 115 -14.23 1.47 13.11
C LEU A 115 -14.71 0.11 13.61
N GLY A 116 -14.15 -0.40 14.72
CA GLY A 116 -14.51 -1.71 15.26
C GLY A 116 -14.08 -2.87 14.37
N LEU A 117 -12.91 -2.75 13.67
CA LEU A 117 -12.45 -3.78 12.76
C LEU A 117 -11.92 -4.99 13.54
N GLU A 118 -12.39 -6.17 13.21
CA GLU A 118 -11.84 -7.43 13.67
C GLU A 118 -10.90 -7.99 12.59
N ILE A 119 -9.63 -8.20 12.93
CA ILE A 119 -8.63 -8.71 11.98
C ILE A 119 -8.12 -10.06 12.45
N VAL A 120 -8.26 -11.07 11.58
CA VAL A 120 -7.75 -12.43 11.78
C VAL A 120 -6.68 -12.68 10.73
N VAL A 121 -5.49 -13.14 11.16
CA VAL A 121 -4.35 -13.40 10.28
C VAL A 121 -3.92 -14.84 10.43
N GLU A 122 -3.74 -15.52 9.30
CA GLU A 122 -3.30 -16.91 9.20
C GLU A 122 -2.07 -17.01 8.29
N GLY A 123 -1.08 -17.79 8.69
CA GLY A 123 0.08 -18.11 7.87
C GLY A 123 1.06 -16.95 7.66
N ALA A 124 1.08 -15.93 8.53
CA ALA A 124 2.00 -14.79 8.37
C ALA A 124 3.48 -15.21 8.43
N GLU A 125 3.78 -16.30 9.12
CA GLU A 125 5.10 -16.94 9.18
C GLU A 125 5.61 -17.41 7.82
N ASN A 126 4.72 -17.69 6.85
CA ASN A 126 5.11 -18.07 5.49
C ASN A 126 5.78 -16.93 4.71
N ALA A 127 5.72 -15.69 5.21
CA ALA A 127 6.44 -14.56 4.59
C ALA A 127 7.96 -14.66 4.77
N VAL A 128 8.45 -15.46 5.72
CA VAL A 128 9.87 -15.65 5.99
C VAL A 128 10.32 -17.09 5.73
N PRO A 129 11.60 -17.32 5.41
CA PRO A 129 12.66 -16.31 5.19
C PRO A 129 12.49 -15.55 3.87
N GLY A 130 13.11 -14.34 3.79
CA GLY A 130 13.35 -13.68 2.52
C GLY A 130 14.63 -14.20 1.83
N PRO A 131 14.85 -13.83 0.57
CA PRO A 131 13.97 -13.01 -0.27
C PRO A 131 12.74 -13.77 -0.79
N SER A 132 11.68 -13.03 -1.09
CA SER A 132 10.48 -13.56 -1.75
C SER A 132 9.75 -12.45 -2.53
N ILE A 133 8.91 -12.85 -3.49
CA ILE A 133 7.97 -11.94 -4.15
C ILE A 133 6.64 -12.02 -3.40
N LEU A 134 6.24 -10.92 -2.73
CA LEU A 134 4.95 -10.80 -2.07
C LEU A 134 3.89 -10.37 -3.08
N LEU A 135 2.96 -11.26 -3.42
CA LEU A 135 1.85 -11.03 -4.33
C LEU A 135 0.59 -10.70 -3.53
N ILE A 136 0.23 -9.41 -3.47
CA ILE A 136 -0.85 -8.95 -2.62
C ILE A 136 -2.09 -8.62 -3.43
N ARG A 137 -3.26 -9.11 -2.97
CA ARG A 137 -4.56 -8.70 -3.46
C ARG A 137 -4.75 -7.20 -3.26
N HIS A 138 -5.32 -6.52 -4.28
CA HIS A 138 -5.54 -5.08 -4.22
C HIS A 138 -7.04 -4.73 -4.20
N ALA A 139 -7.61 -4.54 -3.00
CA ALA A 139 -9.01 -4.19 -2.82
C ALA A 139 -9.18 -2.78 -2.24
N SER A 140 -8.25 -2.30 -1.41
CA SER A 140 -8.42 -1.07 -0.63
C SER A 140 -7.15 -0.22 -0.55
N ILE A 141 -7.27 0.94 0.09
CA ILE A 141 -6.12 1.79 0.44
C ILE A 141 -5.29 1.19 1.59
N LEU A 142 -5.95 0.42 2.47
CA LEU A 142 -5.32 -0.18 3.65
C LEU A 142 -4.39 -1.34 3.31
N ASP A 143 -4.50 -1.91 2.10
CA ASP A 143 -3.69 -3.06 1.68
C ASP A 143 -2.19 -2.81 1.78
N THR A 144 -1.76 -1.56 1.54
CA THR A 144 -0.35 -1.16 1.62
C THR A 144 0.20 -1.15 3.04
N LEU A 145 -0.66 -1.04 4.06
CA LEU A 145 -0.26 -1.07 5.46
C LEU A 145 -0.08 -2.49 5.99
N LEU A 146 -0.81 -3.47 5.43
CA LEU A 146 -0.87 -4.82 5.96
C LEU A 146 0.50 -5.51 6.01
N PRO A 147 1.36 -5.44 4.97
CA PRO A 147 2.70 -6.04 5.03
C PRO A 147 3.61 -5.41 6.09
N CYS A 148 3.50 -4.08 6.29
CA CYS A 148 4.25 -3.40 7.35
C CYS A 148 3.88 -3.93 8.73
N VAL A 149 2.57 -4.20 8.96
CA VAL A 149 2.05 -4.61 10.27
C VAL A 149 2.23 -6.10 10.53
N PHE A 150 1.94 -6.93 9.53
CA PHE A 150 1.85 -8.39 9.71
C PHE A 150 3.07 -9.17 9.22
N VAL A 151 3.97 -8.53 8.47
CA VAL A 151 5.20 -9.15 7.98
C VAL A 151 6.44 -8.40 8.47
N GLN A 152 6.56 -7.12 8.11
CA GLN A 152 7.77 -6.35 8.41
C GLN A 152 8.01 -6.20 9.91
N ARG A 153 6.98 -5.83 10.67
CA ARG A 153 7.11 -5.58 12.11
C ARG A 153 7.39 -6.84 12.93
N PRO A 154 6.61 -7.95 12.81
CA PRO A 154 6.82 -9.13 13.64
C PRO A 154 8.07 -9.95 13.27
N TYR A 155 8.43 -9.98 11.98
CA TYR A 155 9.51 -10.85 11.47
C TYR A 155 10.77 -10.08 11.08
N GLY A 156 10.77 -8.76 11.15
CA GLY A 156 11.92 -7.94 10.75
C GLY A 156 12.24 -7.96 9.26
N LEU A 157 11.37 -8.56 8.42
CA LEU A 157 11.56 -8.67 6.99
C LEU A 157 11.43 -7.30 6.34
N ARG A 158 12.46 -6.85 5.63
CA ARG A 158 12.39 -5.62 4.85
C ARG A 158 11.65 -5.88 3.54
N VAL A 159 10.73 -4.99 3.21
CA VAL A 159 9.92 -5.09 2.01
C VAL A 159 10.16 -3.88 1.13
N ARG A 160 10.50 -4.13 -0.13
CA ARG A 160 10.60 -3.12 -1.18
C ARG A 160 9.28 -3.04 -1.92
N TYR A 161 8.70 -1.87 -1.98
CA TYR A 161 7.36 -1.67 -2.52
C TYR A 161 7.40 -1.20 -3.97
N VAL A 162 6.51 -1.77 -4.78
CA VAL A 162 6.10 -1.20 -6.07
C VAL A 162 4.86 -0.37 -5.84
N LEU A 163 5.02 0.95 -5.83
CA LEU A 163 4.01 1.93 -5.46
C LEU A 163 3.56 2.75 -6.67
N LYS A 164 2.38 3.35 -6.58
CA LYS A 164 1.93 4.31 -7.58
C LYS A 164 2.56 5.68 -7.35
N GLN A 165 2.90 6.37 -8.43
CA GLN A 165 3.47 7.72 -8.36
C GLN A 165 2.53 8.73 -7.67
N GLU A 166 1.20 8.55 -7.78
CA GLU A 166 0.22 9.41 -7.13
C GLU A 166 0.31 9.38 -5.60
N LEU A 167 0.87 8.32 -5.02
CA LEU A 167 1.10 8.23 -3.57
C LEU A 167 2.16 9.22 -3.07
N LEU A 168 2.98 9.79 -3.96
CA LEU A 168 3.89 10.88 -3.62
C LEU A 168 3.18 12.18 -3.18
N PHE A 169 1.85 12.23 -3.26
CA PHE A 169 1.06 13.30 -2.68
C PHE A 169 0.96 13.20 -1.15
N ASP A 170 1.19 12.04 -0.59
CA ASP A 170 1.38 11.86 0.85
C ASP A 170 2.82 12.23 1.22
N PRO A 171 3.03 13.21 2.12
CA PRO A 171 4.37 13.72 2.42
C PRO A 171 5.27 12.71 3.13
N CYS A 172 4.71 11.83 4.00
CA CYS A 172 5.49 10.80 4.66
C CYS A 172 5.88 9.68 3.69
N ILE A 173 4.96 9.27 2.80
CA ILE A 173 5.26 8.31 1.73
C ILE A 173 6.29 8.89 0.75
N ASP A 174 6.22 10.18 0.40
CA ASP A 174 7.22 10.82 -0.44
C ASP A 174 8.62 10.81 0.21
N LEU A 175 8.72 11.14 1.49
CA LEU A 175 10.00 11.22 2.18
C LEU A 175 10.60 9.83 2.44
N VAL A 176 9.84 8.94 3.07
CA VAL A 176 10.31 7.60 3.44
C VAL A 176 10.39 6.69 2.21
N GLY A 177 9.40 6.76 1.33
CA GLY A 177 9.36 5.93 0.12
C GLY A 177 10.50 6.19 -0.85
N ASN A 178 10.96 7.46 -0.97
CA ASN A 178 12.14 7.79 -1.76
C ASN A 178 13.48 7.58 -1.02
N ALA A 179 13.47 7.44 0.29
CA ALA A 179 14.65 7.17 1.09
C ALA A 179 14.94 5.67 1.26
N LEU A 180 13.92 4.83 1.09
CA LEU A 180 14.01 3.37 1.07
C LEU A 180 14.01 2.86 -0.38
N PRO A 181 14.50 1.64 -0.66
CA PRO A 181 14.52 1.05 -1.99
C PRO A 181 13.10 0.65 -2.43
N ASN A 182 12.32 1.62 -2.84
CA ASN A 182 10.98 1.44 -3.41
C ASN A 182 10.96 1.96 -4.86
N TYR A 183 10.01 1.48 -5.65
CA TYR A 183 9.79 1.93 -7.01
C TYR A 183 8.42 2.56 -7.18
N PHE A 184 8.38 3.78 -7.73
CA PHE A 184 7.14 4.51 -8.01
C PHE A 184 6.79 4.43 -9.49
N VAL A 185 5.79 3.60 -9.81
CA VAL A 185 5.32 3.32 -11.18
C VAL A 185 4.50 4.50 -11.71
N ASP A 186 4.86 4.98 -12.90
CA ASP A 186 4.03 5.86 -13.71
C ASP A 186 3.18 5.03 -14.66
N ARG A 187 1.87 4.99 -14.43
CA ARG A 187 0.93 4.18 -15.24
C ARG A 187 0.57 4.77 -16.58
N THR A 188 0.92 6.02 -16.80
CA THR A 188 0.76 6.72 -18.09
C THR A 188 2.03 6.66 -18.92
N GLY A 189 3.10 6.08 -18.35
CA GLY A 189 4.42 6.07 -18.91
C GLY A 189 4.74 4.88 -19.81
N ASP A 190 6.00 4.80 -20.16
CA ASP A 190 6.58 3.80 -21.05
C ASP A 190 6.72 2.44 -20.32
N THR A 191 5.97 1.44 -20.78
CA THR A 191 5.98 0.10 -20.18
C THR A 191 7.38 -0.55 -20.13
N PRO A 192 8.24 -0.50 -21.16
CA PRO A 192 9.61 -0.98 -21.09
C PRO A 192 10.41 -0.34 -19.98
N LYS A 193 10.31 0.98 -19.81
CA LYS A 193 10.99 1.71 -18.73
C LYS A 193 10.51 1.28 -17.34
N GLU A 194 9.21 1.03 -17.19
CA GLU A 194 8.64 0.57 -15.93
C GLU A 194 9.15 -0.84 -15.58
N LEU A 195 9.26 -1.75 -16.55
CA LEU A 195 9.81 -3.09 -16.34
C LEU A 195 11.31 -3.05 -16.00
N GLU A 196 12.06 -2.15 -16.63
CA GLU A 196 13.46 -1.93 -16.29
C GLU A 196 13.63 -1.38 -14.86
N GLY A 197 12.75 -0.47 -14.44
CA GLY A 197 12.69 0.01 -13.06
C GLY A 197 12.44 -1.10 -12.05
N LEU A 198 11.61 -2.09 -12.39
CA LEU A 198 11.40 -3.27 -11.54
C LEU A 198 12.65 -4.16 -11.45
N ARG A 199 13.37 -4.39 -12.56
CA ARG A 199 14.65 -5.10 -12.55
C ARG A 199 15.69 -4.39 -11.67
N ALA A 200 15.78 -3.07 -11.81
CA ALA A 200 16.69 -2.26 -10.99
C ALA A 200 16.32 -2.31 -9.49
N LEU A 201 15.02 -2.34 -9.15
CA LEU A 201 14.54 -2.44 -7.77
C LEU A 201 15.06 -3.70 -7.07
N VAL A 202 15.22 -4.81 -7.79
CA VAL A 202 15.59 -6.12 -7.24
C VAL A 202 17.02 -6.52 -7.50
N SER A 203 17.81 -5.76 -8.25
CA SER A 203 19.20 -6.10 -8.64
C SER A 203 20.13 -6.41 -7.44
N ASN A 204 19.83 -5.90 -6.27
CA ASN A 204 20.59 -6.09 -5.04
C ASN A 204 19.65 -6.40 -3.87
N ILE A 205 18.70 -7.32 -4.08
CA ILE A 205 17.60 -7.57 -3.12
C ILE A 205 18.11 -8.13 -1.78
N GLY A 206 19.21 -8.89 -1.76
CA GLY A 206 19.74 -9.51 -0.55
C GLY A 206 18.72 -10.40 0.14
N THR A 207 18.42 -10.13 1.40
CA THR A 207 17.37 -10.81 2.17
C THR A 207 16.03 -10.06 2.19
N ASP A 208 15.96 -8.90 1.53
CA ASP A 208 14.71 -8.14 1.42
C ASP A 208 13.71 -8.91 0.53
N SER A 209 12.42 -8.66 0.69
CA SER A 209 11.38 -9.13 -0.24
C SER A 209 10.85 -7.97 -1.06
N VAL A 210 10.29 -8.27 -2.24
CA VAL A 210 9.65 -7.28 -3.10
C VAL A 210 8.14 -7.50 -3.11
N LEU A 211 7.38 -6.42 -3.01
CA LEU A 211 5.93 -6.45 -3.00
C LEU A 211 5.36 -5.84 -4.27
N ILE A 212 4.47 -6.59 -4.90
CA ILE A 212 3.72 -6.11 -6.05
C ILE A 212 2.24 -6.49 -5.94
N PHE A 213 1.38 -5.64 -6.50
CA PHE A 213 -0.04 -5.91 -6.67
C PHE A 213 -0.27 -6.46 -8.09
N PRO A 214 -0.41 -7.78 -8.28
CA PRO A 214 -0.48 -8.38 -9.63
C PRO A 214 -1.68 -7.90 -10.43
N GLU A 215 -2.78 -7.51 -9.77
CA GLU A 215 -3.97 -6.92 -10.40
C GLU A 215 -3.70 -5.55 -11.05
N GLY A 216 -2.64 -4.90 -10.63
CA GLY A 216 -2.24 -3.58 -11.12
C GLY A 216 -3.22 -2.44 -10.76
N THR A 217 -4.40 -2.69 -10.21
CA THR A 217 -5.38 -1.71 -9.74
C THR A 217 -6.31 -2.34 -8.70
N ARG A 218 -6.96 -1.50 -7.88
CA ARG A 218 -7.95 -1.98 -6.92
C ARG A 218 -9.12 -2.67 -7.61
N PHE A 219 -9.58 -3.77 -7.02
CA PHE A 219 -10.74 -4.54 -7.48
C PHE A 219 -12.01 -3.66 -7.57
N SER A 220 -12.80 -3.88 -8.61
CA SER A 220 -14.22 -3.54 -8.68
C SER A 220 -14.87 -4.43 -9.76
N ASP A 221 -16.18 -4.72 -9.61
CA ASP A 221 -16.91 -5.55 -10.55
C ASP A 221 -16.86 -4.99 -11.97
N GLU A 222 -16.93 -3.67 -12.11
CA GLU A 222 -16.82 -3.02 -13.43
C GLU A 222 -15.45 -3.27 -14.08
N LYS A 223 -14.35 -3.16 -13.30
CA LYS A 223 -13.01 -3.43 -13.83
C LYS A 223 -12.82 -4.90 -14.15
N ARG A 224 -13.39 -5.81 -13.34
CA ARG A 224 -13.38 -7.23 -13.59
C ARG A 224 -14.09 -7.54 -14.92
N ARG A 225 -15.30 -7.02 -15.12
CA ARG A 225 -16.04 -7.19 -16.38
C ARG A 225 -15.22 -6.71 -17.58
N ARG A 226 -14.66 -5.50 -17.52
CA ARG A 226 -13.81 -4.95 -18.60
C ARG A 226 -12.57 -5.81 -18.87
N ALA A 227 -11.94 -6.35 -17.82
CA ALA A 227 -10.78 -7.23 -17.98
C ALA A 227 -11.16 -8.55 -18.66
N LEU A 228 -12.28 -9.16 -18.29
CA LEU A 228 -12.80 -10.37 -18.92
C LEU A 228 -13.20 -10.14 -20.39
N GLU A 229 -13.88 -9.04 -20.69
CA GLU A 229 -14.23 -8.65 -22.06
C GLU A 229 -12.97 -8.48 -22.93
N LYS A 230 -11.91 -7.86 -22.36
CA LYS A 230 -10.62 -7.70 -23.04
C LYS A 230 -9.95 -9.05 -23.31
N LEU A 231 -9.88 -9.95 -22.32
CA LEU A 231 -9.31 -11.29 -22.52
C LEU A 231 -10.06 -12.08 -23.58
N LYS A 232 -11.38 -12.01 -23.57
CA LYS A 232 -12.24 -12.65 -24.57
C LYS A 232 -12.00 -12.10 -25.99
N SER A 233 -11.93 -10.76 -26.13
CA SER A 233 -11.68 -10.11 -27.44
C SER A 233 -10.29 -10.40 -28.00
N GLN A 234 -9.32 -10.73 -27.14
CA GLN A 234 -7.96 -11.09 -27.52
C GLN A 234 -7.79 -12.61 -27.78
N GLY A 235 -8.84 -13.42 -27.61
CA GLY A 235 -8.74 -14.89 -27.70
C GLY A 235 -7.76 -15.49 -26.68
N SER A 236 -7.60 -14.85 -25.51
CA SER A 236 -6.62 -15.27 -24.51
C SER A 236 -6.95 -16.65 -23.93
N PRO A 237 -5.99 -17.58 -23.85
CA PRO A 237 -6.18 -18.88 -23.20
C PRO A 237 -6.50 -18.76 -21.71
N LEU A 238 -6.23 -17.61 -21.11
CA LEU A 238 -6.52 -17.33 -19.70
C LEU A 238 -7.99 -16.96 -19.45
N CYS A 239 -8.84 -16.90 -20.47
CA CYS A 239 -10.22 -16.45 -20.33
C CYS A 239 -11.02 -17.29 -19.34
N ASP A 240 -10.95 -18.62 -19.43
CA ASP A 240 -11.70 -19.52 -18.55
C ASP A 240 -11.21 -19.46 -17.10
N SER A 241 -9.89 -19.48 -16.89
CA SER A 241 -9.30 -19.33 -15.57
C SER A 241 -9.64 -17.96 -14.96
N ALA A 242 -9.68 -16.89 -15.76
CA ALA A 242 -10.04 -15.55 -15.31
C ALA A 242 -11.52 -15.45 -14.89
N HIS A 243 -12.42 -16.21 -15.53
CA HIS A 243 -13.83 -16.29 -15.13
C HIS A 243 -14.02 -16.87 -13.74
N ALA A 244 -13.18 -17.82 -13.32
CA ALA A 244 -13.19 -18.39 -11.96
C ALA A 244 -12.79 -17.38 -10.88
N LEU A 245 -12.08 -16.31 -11.24
CA LEU A 245 -11.67 -15.26 -10.30
C LEU A 245 -12.83 -14.30 -10.00
N THR A 246 -13.54 -14.53 -8.90
CA THR A 246 -14.74 -13.74 -8.54
C THR A 246 -14.43 -12.53 -7.66
N ARG A 247 -13.35 -12.57 -6.90
CA ARG A 247 -12.99 -11.56 -5.87
C ARG A 247 -11.68 -10.83 -6.15
N VAL A 248 -10.98 -11.16 -7.23
CA VAL A 248 -9.74 -10.54 -7.69
C VAL A 248 -9.84 -10.23 -9.17
N LEU A 249 -9.05 -9.27 -9.65
CA LEU A 249 -8.94 -9.04 -11.09
C LEU A 249 -7.97 -10.07 -11.70
N PRO A 250 -8.15 -10.41 -12.97
CA PRO A 250 -7.13 -11.15 -13.72
C PRO A 250 -5.77 -10.46 -13.57
N PRO A 251 -4.70 -11.20 -13.21
CA PRO A 251 -3.38 -10.61 -13.00
C PRO A 251 -2.83 -10.04 -14.31
N LYS A 252 -2.06 -8.95 -14.17
CA LYS A 252 -1.24 -8.40 -15.25
C LYS A 252 0.12 -9.06 -15.20
N PRO A 253 0.49 -9.90 -16.15
CA PRO A 253 1.66 -10.76 -16.02
C PRO A 253 2.98 -9.97 -16.07
N GLY A 254 3.07 -8.87 -16.83
CA GLY A 254 4.32 -8.21 -17.14
C GLY A 254 5.19 -7.87 -15.92
N GLY A 255 4.62 -7.28 -14.87
CA GLY A 255 5.39 -6.93 -13.67
C GLY A 255 5.85 -8.15 -12.89
N VAL A 256 4.99 -9.17 -12.72
CA VAL A 256 5.32 -10.39 -11.97
C VAL A 256 6.37 -11.20 -12.72
N LEU A 257 6.19 -11.42 -14.02
CA LEU A 257 7.15 -12.15 -14.87
C LEU A 257 8.51 -11.44 -14.87
N THR A 258 8.54 -10.11 -14.99
CA THR A 258 9.80 -9.35 -14.91
C THR A 258 10.54 -9.57 -13.59
N LEU A 259 9.83 -9.67 -12.47
CA LEU A 259 10.44 -9.95 -11.17
C LEU A 259 10.94 -11.40 -11.09
N LEU A 260 10.19 -12.37 -11.60
CA LEU A 260 10.61 -13.78 -11.67
C LEU A 260 11.84 -13.97 -12.54
N ASP A 261 11.88 -13.31 -13.72
CA ASP A 261 13.05 -13.33 -14.62
C ASP A 261 14.28 -12.70 -13.97
N ALA A 262 14.10 -11.62 -13.21
CA ALA A 262 15.21 -10.92 -12.54
C ALA A 262 15.68 -11.65 -11.28
N LEU A 263 14.92 -12.57 -10.73
CA LEU A 263 15.16 -13.29 -9.48
C LEU A 263 14.94 -14.81 -9.67
N PRO A 264 15.76 -15.49 -10.47
CA PRO A 264 15.60 -16.91 -10.71
C PRO A 264 15.69 -17.73 -9.40
N GLY A 265 14.80 -18.69 -9.23
CA GLY A 265 14.74 -19.53 -8.04
C GLY A 265 14.13 -18.86 -6.80
N ILE A 266 13.41 -17.74 -6.97
CA ILE A 266 12.76 -17.06 -5.86
C ILE A 266 11.36 -17.63 -5.60
N ASP A 267 10.99 -17.74 -4.33
CA ASP A 267 9.65 -18.13 -3.91
C ASP A 267 8.66 -16.99 -4.04
N CYS A 268 7.39 -17.33 -4.26
CA CYS A 268 6.28 -16.42 -4.21
C CYS A 268 5.48 -16.60 -2.91
N VAL A 269 5.15 -15.49 -2.25
CA VAL A 269 4.24 -15.49 -1.10
C VAL A 269 2.98 -14.75 -1.49
N PHE A 270 1.87 -15.47 -1.50
CA PHE A 270 0.57 -14.88 -1.73
C PHE A 270 0.02 -14.30 -0.42
N PHE A 271 -0.48 -13.09 -0.51
CA PHE A 271 -1.09 -12.37 0.59
C PHE A 271 -2.53 -12.00 0.18
N ALA A 272 -3.46 -12.87 0.49
CA ALA A 272 -4.87 -12.65 0.21
C ALA A 272 -5.58 -12.07 1.44
N HIS A 273 -6.58 -11.26 1.21
CA HIS A 273 -7.43 -10.74 2.28
C HIS A 273 -8.87 -10.53 1.79
N THR A 274 -9.81 -10.48 2.73
CA THR A 274 -11.23 -10.16 2.53
C THR A 274 -11.67 -9.19 3.61
N GLY A 275 -12.79 -8.50 3.39
CA GLY A 275 -13.40 -7.58 4.36
C GLY A 275 -12.87 -6.15 4.29
N LEU A 276 -12.02 -5.83 3.31
CA LEU A 276 -11.53 -4.46 3.07
C LEU A 276 -12.15 -3.80 1.83
N GLU A 277 -13.13 -4.44 1.19
CA GLU A 277 -13.78 -3.95 -0.02
C GLU A 277 -14.49 -2.61 0.20
N SER A 278 -15.08 -2.43 1.38
CA SER A 278 -15.74 -1.17 1.79
C SER A 278 -14.79 0.01 1.96
N PHE A 279 -13.46 -0.23 1.93
CA PHE A 279 -12.43 0.81 1.95
C PHE A 279 -11.94 1.19 0.53
N ALA A 280 -12.60 0.70 -0.52
CA ALA A 280 -12.18 0.96 -1.89
C ALA A 280 -12.49 2.38 -2.36
N LYS A 281 -13.66 2.92 -1.99
CA LYS A 281 -14.17 4.24 -2.40
C LYS A 281 -14.72 5.02 -1.21
N ILE A 282 -14.66 6.35 -1.28
CA ILE A 282 -15.21 7.24 -0.24
C ILE A 282 -16.71 6.99 0.00
N LYS A 283 -17.48 6.73 -1.04
CA LYS A 283 -18.91 6.46 -0.92
C LYS A 283 -19.18 5.16 -0.13
N ASP A 284 -18.31 4.15 -0.30
CA ASP A 284 -18.42 2.87 0.39
C ASP A 284 -18.06 3.05 1.88
N LEU A 285 -17.08 3.91 2.19
CA LEU A 285 -16.78 4.32 3.56
C LEU A 285 -18.00 4.93 4.26
N LEU A 286 -18.75 5.79 3.56
CA LEU A 286 -19.93 6.48 4.11
C LEU A 286 -21.19 5.59 4.19
N SER A 287 -21.19 4.41 3.54
CA SER A 287 -22.32 3.46 3.62
C SER A 287 -22.53 2.89 5.03
N GLY A 288 -21.46 2.83 5.82
CA GLY A 288 -21.44 2.28 7.17
C GLY A 288 -21.00 0.83 7.24
N GLU A 289 -20.79 0.17 6.12
CA GLU A 289 -20.34 -1.23 6.04
C GLU A 289 -18.91 -1.44 6.58
N VAL A 290 -18.15 -0.34 6.66
CA VAL A 290 -16.80 -0.36 7.24
C VAL A 290 -16.78 -0.58 8.75
N VAL A 291 -17.88 -0.25 9.45
CA VAL A 291 -17.96 -0.37 10.91
C VAL A 291 -18.30 -1.79 11.31
N GLY A 292 -17.46 -2.39 12.13
CA GLY A 292 -17.59 -3.79 12.55
C GLY A 292 -17.17 -4.80 11.49
N SER A 293 -16.47 -4.38 10.43
CA SER A 293 -16.02 -5.29 9.38
C SER A 293 -15.05 -6.33 9.92
N LYS A 294 -15.23 -7.58 9.47
CA LYS A 294 -14.30 -8.67 9.74
C LYS A 294 -13.32 -8.83 8.59
N VAL A 295 -12.07 -8.57 8.88
CA VAL A 295 -10.97 -8.69 7.91
C VAL A 295 -10.26 -10.02 8.15
N ARG A 296 -10.21 -10.86 7.14
CA ARG A 296 -9.44 -12.11 7.17
C ARG A 296 -8.26 -11.97 6.22
N ILE A 297 -7.09 -12.30 6.71
CA ILE A 297 -5.82 -12.26 5.99
C ILE A 297 -5.23 -13.66 6.00
N ARG A 298 -4.79 -14.14 4.85
CA ARG A 298 -4.11 -15.42 4.74
C ARG A 298 -2.88 -15.29 3.86
N LEU A 299 -1.76 -15.81 4.37
CA LEU A 299 -0.51 -15.89 3.62
C LEU A 299 -0.17 -17.37 3.39
N TRP A 300 0.34 -17.67 2.20
CA TRP A 300 0.94 -18.97 1.88
C TRP A 300 2.10 -18.79 0.91
N ARG A 301 3.08 -19.67 1.01
CA ARG A 301 4.27 -19.66 0.16
C ARG A 301 4.10 -20.72 -0.93
N VAL A 302 4.53 -20.38 -2.12
CA VAL A 302 4.72 -21.28 -3.26
C VAL A 302 6.21 -21.30 -3.57
N SER A 303 6.79 -22.49 -3.50
CA SER A 303 8.22 -22.68 -3.79
C SER A 303 8.50 -22.35 -5.26
N SER A 304 9.70 -21.83 -5.52
CA SER A 304 10.17 -21.62 -6.89
C SER A 304 10.13 -22.87 -7.76
N GLN A 305 10.25 -24.05 -7.15
CA GLN A 305 10.16 -25.35 -7.85
C GLN A 305 8.75 -25.68 -8.33
N GLU A 306 7.72 -25.08 -7.73
CA GLU A 306 6.31 -25.26 -8.08
C GLU A 306 5.84 -24.21 -9.11
N ILE A 307 6.65 -23.19 -9.38
CA ILE A 307 6.33 -22.16 -10.37
C ILE A 307 6.73 -22.69 -11.74
N PRO A 308 5.76 -22.75 -12.71
CA PRO A 308 6.07 -23.19 -14.08
C PRO A 308 7.17 -22.34 -14.71
N ALA A 309 8.08 -22.95 -15.43
CA ALA A 309 9.18 -22.29 -16.13
C ALA A 309 8.75 -21.58 -17.44
N GLU A 310 7.50 -21.78 -17.91
CA GLU A 310 6.93 -21.23 -19.16
C GLU A 310 5.68 -20.38 -18.86
#